data_51c78612b2f4bc0f34aa971e4e65c3cf
#
_entry.id   51c78612b2f4bc0f34aa971e4e65c3cf
#
_cell.length_a   1.000
_cell.length_b   1.000
_cell.length_c   1.000
_cell.angle_alpha   90.00
_cell.angle_beta   90.00
_cell.angle_gamma   90.00
#
_symmetry.space_group_name_H-M   'P 1'
#
loop_
_entity.id
_entity.type
_entity.pdbx_description
1 polymer ?
#
loop_
_entity_poly.entity_id
_entity_poly.type
_entity_poly.pdbx_seq_one_letter_code
_entity_poly.pdbx_strand_id
1 'polypeptide(L)'
;MERYNFKIIESKWQSYWEKNKVFQSKIIKNKKKFYCLEMFPYPSGKIHMGHVRNYTIGDVLSRYKSLQGYNVLHPMGWDSFGMPAENAAKLNNLDPKEWTEQNISSMKSQLKQLGLSIDWDREISTCSPAYY
;
A
#
# COMPACT_ATOMS: atom_id res chain seq x y z
N MET A 1 18.74 27.89 15.16
CA MET A 1 17.61 27.20 14.50
C MET A 1 17.79 25.71 14.64
N GLU A 2 16.81 25.00 15.23
CA GLU A 2 16.84 23.53 15.25
C GLU A 2 16.79 22.99 13.82
N ARG A 3 17.66 22.04 13.54
CA ARG A 3 17.74 21.42 12.22
C ARG A 3 16.54 20.50 12.02
N TYR A 4 15.87 20.57 10.87
CA TYR A 4 14.76 19.67 10.53
C TYR A 4 15.11 18.21 10.77
N ASN A 5 14.39 17.56 11.67
CA ASN A 5 14.57 16.14 12.00
C ASN A 5 13.48 15.31 11.32
N PHE A 6 13.78 14.81 10.12
CA PHE A 6 12.83 14.04 9.32
C PHE A 6 12.32 12.79 10.04
N LYS A 7 13.15 12.08 10.80
CA LYS A 7 12.75 10.85 11.49
C LYS A 7 11.61 11.09 12.49
N ILE A 8 11.70 12.17 13.26
CA ILE A 8 10.67 12.55 14.23
C ILE A 8 9.41 13.03 13.52
N ILE A 9 9.57 13.89 12.50
CA ILE A 9 8.45 14.53 11.83
C ILE A 9 7.68 13.53 10.97
N GLU A 10 8.36 12.68 10.22
CA GLU A 10 7.72 11.64 9.41
C GLU A 10 6.93 10.66 10.28
N SER A 11 7.53 10.13 11.34
CA SER A 11 6.85 9.23 12.28
C SER A 11 5.62 9.87 12.93
N LYS A 12 5.72 11.16 13.31
CA LYS A 12 4.59 11.92 13.85
C LYS A 12 3.43 12.00 12.87
N TRP A 13 3.70 12.36 11.62
CA TRP A 13 2.65 12.54 10.62
C TRP A 13 2.08 11.22 10.15
N GLN A 14 2.87 10.17 9.96
CA GLN A 14 2.38 8.84 9.62
C GLN A 14 1.44 8.30 10.71
N SER A 15 1.82 8.44 11.99
CA SER A 15 0.96 8.07 13.11
C SER A 15 -0.33 8.88 13.17
N TYR A 16 -0.26 10.17 12.86
CA TYR A 16 -1.44 11.03 12.78
C TYR A 16 -2.39 10.58 11.67
N TRP A 17 -1.88 10.31 10.47
CA TRP A 17 -2.67 9.87 9.32
C TRP A 17 -3.36 8.53 9.57
N GLU A 18 -2.63 7.58 10.17
CA GLU A 18 -3.18 6.27 10.52
C GLU A 18 -4.28 6.38 11.59
N LYS A 19 -4.00 7.08 12.68
CA LYS A 19 -4.98 7.27 13.77
C LYS A 19 -6.25 7.97 13.32
N ASN A 20 -6.14 8.98 12.46
CA ASN A 20 -7.27 9.77 11.98
C ASN A 20 -7.86 9.23 10.67
N LYS A 21 -7.35 8.14 10.13
CA LYS A 21 -7.80 7.52 8.87
C LYS A 21 -7.91 8.54 7.72
N VAL A 22 -6.88 9.39 7.59
CA VAL A 22 -6.92 10.56 6.68
C VAL A 22 -7.12 10.16 5.22
N PHE A 23 -6.61 8.99 4.82
CA PHE A 23 -6.69 8.49 3.45
C PHE A 23 -7.82 7.48 3.21
N GLN A 24 -8.66 7.25 4.23
CA GLN A 24 -9.80 6.35 4.10
C GLN A 24 -10.83 6.92 3.13
N SER A 25 -11.17 6.16 2.11
CA SER A 25 -12.26 6.49 1.20
C SER A 25 -13.63 6.21 1.88
N LYS A 26 -14.56 7.15 1.73
CA LYS A 26 -15.91 7.04 2.29
C LYS A 26 -16.94 7.17 1.17
N ILE A 27 -18.10 6.55 1.35
CA ILE A 27 -19.23 6.77 0.43
C ILE A 27 -19.83 8.14 0.76
N ILE A 28 -19.50 9.16 -0.05
CA ILE A 28 -20.00 10.52 0.10
C ILE A 28 -20.90 10.82 -1.08
N LYS A 29 -22.21 11.02 -0.79
CA LYS A 29 -23.19 11.40 -1.81
C LYS A 29 -22.84 12.77 -2.40
N ASN A 30 -22.96 12.91 -3.72
CA ASN A 30 -22.72 14.15 -4.46
C ASN A 30 -21.23 14.63 -4.51
N LYS A 31 -20.28 13.87 -4.02
CA LYS A 31 -18.86 14.16 -4.20
C LYS A 31 -18.30 13.46 -5.45
N LYS A 32 -17.58 14.18 -6.30
CA LYS A 32 -16.90 13.60 -7.47
C LYS A 32 -15.94 12.49 -7.02
N LYS A 33 -16.02 11.34 -7.65
CA LYS A 33 -15.20 10.17 -7.31
C LYS A 33 -13.98 10.13 -8.21
N PHE A 34 -12.87 9.66 -7.67
CA PHE A 34 -11.66 9.36 -8.40
C PHE A 34 -11.08 8.04 -7.90
N TYR A 35 -10.81 7.12 -8.81
CA TYR A 35 -10.19 5.84 -8.52
C TYR A 35 -8.76 5.84 -9.05
N CYS A 36 -7.80 5.69 -8.16
CA CYS A 36 -6.39 5.58 -8.47
C CYS A 36 -5.94 4.16 -8.16
N LEU A 37 -5.60 3.41 -9.18
CA LEU A 37 -5.12 2.04 -9.07
C LEU A 37 -3.75 1.93 -9.71
N GLU A 38 -2.79 1.43 -8.96
CA GLU A 38 -1.52 0.95 -9.47
C GLU A 38 -1.53 -0.58 -9.52
N MET A 39 -0.58 -1.13 -10.28
CA MET A 39 -0.38 -2.56 -10.36
C MET A 39 -0.02 -3.14 -8.98
N PHE A 40 -0.74 -4.15 -8.55
CA PHE A 40 -0.46 -4.86 -7.31
C PHE A 40 0.90 -5.56 -7.38
N PRO A 41 1.74 -5.45 -6.36
CA PRO A 41 3.03 -6.11 -6.36
C PRO A 41 2.88 -7.60 -6.08
N TYR A 42 3.80 -8.39 -6.64
CA TYR A 42 4.03 -9.76 -6.18
C TYR A 42 4.73 -9.74 -4.82
N PRO A 43 4.23 -10.44 -3.80
CA PRO A 43 4.88 -10.52 -2.49
C PRO A 43 6.04 -11.53 -2.51
N SER A 44 7.07 -11.25 -3.29
CA SER A 44 8.22 -12.15 -3.51
C SER A 44 9.51 -11.71 -2.81
N GLY A 45 9.43 -10.72 -1.90
CA GLY A 45 10.59 -10.24 -1.15
C GLY A 45 10.42 -8.81 -0.65
N LYS A 46 11.43 -7.97 -0.86
CA LYS A 46 11.42 -6.56 -0.46
C LYS A 46 10.99 -5.65 -1.60
N ILE A 47 10.49 -4.46 -1.28
CA ILE A 47 10.27 -3.44 -2.30
C ILE A 47 11.60 -2.99 -2.91
N HIS A 48 11.55 -2.54 -4.15
CA HIS A 48 12.68 -1.99 -4.89
C HIS A 48 12.31 -0.66 -5.54
N MET A 49 13.25 0.01 -6.15
CA MET A 49 13.02 1.34 -6.76
C MET A 49 11.90 1.37 -7.80
N GLY A 50 11.63 0.26 -8.49
CA GLY A 50 10.47 0.14 -9.38
C GLY A 50 9.14 0.30 -8.65
N HIS A 51 9.00 -0.31 -7.48
CA HIS A 51 7.83 -0.14 -6.61
C HIS A 51 7.73 1.30 -6.12
N VAL A 52 8.84 1.88 -5.63
CA VAL A 52 8.87 3.27 -5.16
C VAL A 52 8.39 4.22 -6.26
N ARG A 53 8.93 4.08 -7.48
CA ARG A 53 8.53 4.91 -8.63
C ARG A 53 7.04 4.77 -8.94
N ASN A 54 6.55 3.54 -9.07
CA ASN A 54 5.16 3.26 -9.42
C ASN A 54 4.19 3.89 -8.41
N TYR A 55 4.37 3.59 -7.15
CA TYR A 55 3.44 4.03 -6.09
C TYR A 55 3.59 5.51 -5.75
N THR A 56 4.76 6.12 -5.94
CA THR A 56 4.91 7.58 -5.79
C THR A 56 4.15 8.34 -6.88
N ILE A 57 4.11 7.84 -8.12
CA ILE A 57 3.35 8.49 -9.20
C ILE A 57 1.85 8.48 -8.86
N GLY A 58 1.31 7.33 -8.44
CA GLY A 58 -0.09 7.23 -8.04
C GLY A 58 -0.41 8.05 -6.79
N ASP A 59 0.51 8.09 -5.82
CA ASP A 59 0.35 8.90 -4.61
C ASP A 59 0.24 10.40 -4.93
N VAL A 60 1.12 10.92 -5.79
CA VAL A 60 1.06 12.32 -6.24
C VAL A 60 -0.29 12.62 -6.90
N LEU A 61 -0.75 11.74 -7.79
CA LEU A 61 -2.04 11.92 -8.46
C LEU A 61 -3.22 11.86 -7.46
N SER A 62 -3.19 10.92 -6.54
CA SER A 62 -4.22 10.76 -5.50
C SER A 62 -4.31 11.98 -4.60
N ARG A 63 -3.17 12.48 -4.13
CA ARG A 63 -3.12 13.72 -3.31
C ARG A 63 -3.60 14.93 -4.10
N TYR A 64 -3.16 15.09 -5.34
CA TYR A 64 -3.58 16.17 -6.20
C TYR A 64 -5.12 16.17 -6.40
N LYS A 65 -5.70 15.01 -6.70
CA LYS A 65 -7.15 14.87 -6.83
C LYS A 65 -7.90 15.13 -5.52
N SER A 66 -7.35 14.67 -4.42
CA SER A 66 -7.90 14.97 -3.08
C SER A 66 -7.93 16.47 -2.80
N LEU A 67 -6.85 17.20 -3.11
CA LEU A 67 -6.77 18.65 -2.97
C LEU A 67 -7.76 19.39 -3.89
N GLN A 68 -8.11 18.79 -5.04
CA GLN A 68 -9.17 19.30 -5.92
C GLN A 68 -10.59 18.99 -5.42
N GLY A 69 -10.74 18.38 -4.24
CA GLY A 69 -12.02 18.06 -3.64
C GLY A 69 -12.65 16.73 -4.10
N TYR A 70 -11.95 15.89 -4.85
CA TYR A 70 -12.47 14.58 -5.20
C TYR A 70 -12.50 13.64 -3.97
N ASN A 71 -13.43 12.70 -4.00
CA ASN A 71 -13.42 11.54 -3.11
C ASN A 71 -12.55 10.46 -3.75
N VAL A 72 -11.33 10.34 -3.27
CA VAL A 72 -10.33 9.45 -3.86
C VAL A 72 -10.41 8.07 -3.22
N LEU A 73 -10.48 7.03 -4.05
CA LEU A 73 -10.21 5.64 -3.67
C LEU A 73 -8.82 5.28 -4.21
N HIS A 74 -7.87 5.10 -3.31
CA HIS A 74 -6.49 4.69 -3.59
C HIS A 74 -6.17 3.42 -2.80
N PRO A 75 -6.61 2.24 -3.27
CA PRO A 75 -6.44 0.97 -2.57
C PRO A 75 -5.06 0.37 -2.80
N MET A 76 -4.72 -0.62 -1.99
CA MET A 76 -3.58 -1.52 -2.21
C MET A 76 -4.06 -2.96 -2.26
N GLY A 77 -3.36 -3.77 -3.04
CA GLY A 77 -3.55 -5.21 -3.07
C GLY A 77 -2.23 -5.94 -3.30
N TRP A 78 -2.30 -7.26 -3.18
CA TRP A 78 -1.17 -8.16 -3.38
C TRP A 78 -1.53 -9.19 -4.44
N ASP A 79 -0.75 -9.22 -5.51
CA ASP A 79 -0.84 -10.29 -6.51
C ASP A 79 -0.09 -11.52 -5.97
N SER A 80 -0.78 -12.24 -5.11
CA SER A 80 -0.22 -13.22 -4.19
C SER A 80 -0.58 -14.67 -4.55
N PHE A 81 -1.09 -14.89 -5.74
CA PHE A 81 -1.49 -16.21 -6.23
C PHE A 81 -0.60 -16.66 -7.38
N GLY A 82 -0.11 -17.91 -7.33
CA GLY A 82 0.55 -18.55 -8.46
C GLY A 82 1.99 -19.00 -8.25
N MET A 83 2.56 -19.56 -9.30
CA MET A 83 3.85 -20.24 -9.31
C MET A 83 5.06 -19.45 -8.77
N PRO A 84 5.18 -18.11 -8.97
CA PRO A 84 6.34 -17.39 -8.44
C PRO A 84 6.47 -17.47 -6.92
N ALA A 85 5.35 -17.33 -6.20
CA ALA A 85 5.34 -17.46 -4.74
C ALA A 85 5.60 -18.90 -4.29
N GLU A 86 4.99 -19.88 -4.97
CA GLU A 86 5.18 -21.31 -4.68
C GLU A 86 6.63 -21.75 -4.89
N ASN A 87 7.24 -21.36 -6.02
CA ASN A 87 8.63 -21.69 -6.32
C ASN A 87 9.61 -21.05 -5.31
N ALA A 88 9.36 -19.79 -4.94
CA ALA A 88 10.19 -19.08 -3.96
C ALA A 88 10.07 -19.73 -2.57
N ALA A 89 8.88 -20.11 -2.15
CA ALA A 89 8.66 -20.83 -0.90
C ALA A 89 9.37 -22.18 -0.89
N LYS A 90 9.25 -22.96 -1.96
CA LYS A 90 9.93 -24.25 -2.13
C LYS A 90 11.45 -24.14 -2.05
N LEU A 91 12.04 -23.12 -2.69
CA LEU A 91 13.49 -22.86 -2.62
C LEU A 91 13.96 -22.50 -1.20
N ASN A 92 13.09 -21.94 -0.38
CA ASN A 92 13.39 -21.58 1.01
C ASN A 92 12.92 -22.64 2.03
N ASN A 93 12.41 -23.78 1.58
CA ASN A 93 11.83 -24.84 2.42
C ASN A 93 10.73 -24.33 3.37
N LEU A 94 9.89 -23.42 2.87
CA LEU A 94 8.77 -22.83 3.60
C LEU A 94 7.44 -23.22 2.95
N ASP A 95 6.36 -23.16 3.74
CA ASP A 95 5.01 -23.25 3.21
C ASP A 95 4.70 -22.03 2.33
N PRO A 96 4.11 -22.18 1.13
CA PRO A 96 3.80 -21.07 0.24
C PRO A 96 2.93 -20.00 0.88
N LYS A 97 1.97 -20.35 1.73
CA LYS A 97 1.12 -19.39 2.43
C LYS A 97 1.93 -18.59 3.43
N GLU A 98 2.71 -19.27 4.27
CA GLU A 98 3.54 -18.61 5.27
C GLU A 98 4.56 -17.67 4.63
N TRP A 99 5.25 -18.11 3.59
CA TRP A 99 6.16 -17.27 2.80
C TRP A 99 5.49 -16.01 2.25
N THR A 100 4.31 -16.18 1.65
CA THR A 100 3.55 -15.08 1.07
C THR A 100 3.10 -14.07 2.12
N GLU A 101 2.55 -14.53 3.26
CA GLU A 101 2.10 -13.68 4.36
C GLU A 101 3.26 -12.89 4.99
N GLN A 102 4.41 -13.51 5.17
CA GLN A 102 5.63 -12.84 5.68
C GLN A 102 6.10 -11.75 4.72
N ASN A 103 6.12 -12.01 3.42
CA ASN A 103 6.51 -11.03 2.41
C ASN A 103 5.51 -9.87 2.33
N ILE A 104 4.21 -10.13 2.35
CA ILE A 104 3.17 -9.09 2.42
C ILE A 104 3.40 -8.19 3.63
N SER A 105 3.59 -8.77 4.81
CA SER A 105 3.84 -8.02 6.04
C SER A 105 5.09 -7.13 5.95
N SER A 106 6.18 -7.69 5.41
CA SER A 106 7.43 -6.97 5.21
C SER A 106 7.28 -5.81 4.22
N MET A 107 6.73 -6.07 3.04
CA MET A 107 6.52 -5.06 2.00
C MET A 107 5.55 -3.96 2.46
N LYS A 108 4.47 -4.33 3.14
CA LYS A 108 3.51 -3.39 3.71
C LYS A 108 4.17 -2.43 4.70
N SER A 109 5.02 -2.96 5.58
CA SER A 109 5.80 -2.13 6.51
C SER A 109 6.68 -1.13 5.77
N GLN A 110 7.37 -1.56 4.71
CA GLN A 110 8.21 -0.69 3.89
C GLN A 110 7.40 0.38 3.14
N LEU A 111 6.25 0.01 2.55
CA LEU A 111 5.36 0.95 1.86
C LEU A 111 4.75 1.99 2.82
N LYS A 112 4.40 1.59 4.03
CA LYS A 112 3.93 2.52 5.07
C LYS A 112 5.00 3.54 5.44
N GLN A 113 6.28 3.16 5.49
CA GLN A 113 7.39 4.10 5.75
C GLN A 113 7.55 5.17 4.67
N LEU A 114 7.12 4.89 3.42
CA LEU A 114 7.10 5.91 2.36
C LEU A 114 6.01 6.97 2.57
N GLY A 115 5.08 6.75 3.49
CA GLY A 115 4.01 7.70 3.81
C GLY A 115 2.99 7.91 2.69
N LEU A 116 2.76 6.90 1.86
CA LEU A 116 1.81 6.94 0.73
C LEU A 116 0.36 7.10 1.21
N SER A 117 -0.45 7.79 0.42
CA SER A 117 -1.87 8.05 0.71
C SER A 117 -2.79 6.87 0.36
N ILE A 118 -2.39 5.69 0.76
CA ILE A 118 -3.10 4.44 0.51
C ILE A 118 -4.20 4.22 1.55
N ASP A 119 -5.38 3.82 1.09
CA ASP A 119 -6.48 3.34 1.95
C ASP A 119 -6.24 1.88 2.34
N TRP A 120 -5.50 1.67 3.41
CA TRP A 120 -5.15 0.33 3.92
C TRP A 120 -6.35 -0.47 4.45
N ASP A 121 -7.49 0.18 4.74
CA ASP A 121 -8.72 -0.51 5.11
C ASP A 121 -9.36 -1.23 3.90
N ARG A 122 -8.89 -0.91 2.68
CA ARG A 122 -9.29 -1.53 1.41
C ARG A 122 -8.24 -2.46 0.82
N GLU A 123 -7.31 -2.91 1.65
CA GLU A 123 -6.29 -3.88 1.25
C GLU A 123 -6.92 -5.23 0.88
N ILE A 124 -6.45 -5.82 -0.21
CA ILE A 124 -6.86 -7.15 -0.67
C ILE A 124 -5.65 -8.02 -0.98
N SER A 125 -5.87 -9.34 -0.99
CA SER A 125 -4.90 -10.32 -1.43
C SER A 125 -5.58 -11.30 -2.38
N THR A 126 -5.00 -11.48 -3.57
CA THR A 126 -5.62 -12.32 -4.62
C THR A 126 -5.70 -13.79 -4.23
N CYS A 127 -4.87 -14.26 -3.28
CA CYS A 127 -4.94 -15.62 -2.73
C CYS A 127 -5.95 -15.78 -1.58
N SER A 128 -6.67 -14.73 -1.22
CA SER A 128 -7.71 -14.82 -0.20
C SER A 128 -8.97 -15.47 -0.77
N PRO A 129 -9.57 -16.47 -0.09
CA PRO A 129 -10.85 -17.06 -0.51
C PRO A 129 -11.99 -16.06 -0.66
N ALA A 130 -11.91 -14.93 0.05
CA ALA A 130 -12.89 -13.87 -0.08
C ALA A 130 -12.73 -13.02 -1.36
N TYR A 131 -11.62 -13.19 -2.07
CA TYR A 131 -11.35 -12.47 -3.32
C TYR A 131 -11.81 -13.23 -4.55
N TYR A 132 -11.67 -14.56 -4.59
CA TYR A 132 -12.08 -15.43 -5.72
C TYR A 132 -13.30 -16.28 -5.47
#